data_c83ce9af5745f9654f6e41d70127d01a
#
_entry.id   c83ce9af5745f9654f6e41d70127d01a
#
_cell.length_a   1.000
_cell.length_b   1.000
_cell.length_c   1.000
_cell.angle_alpha   90.00
_cell.angle_beta   90.00
_cell.angle_gamma   90.00
#
_symmetry.space_group_name_H-M   'P 1'
#
loop_
_entity.id
_entity.type
_entity.pdbx_description
1 polymer ?
#
loop_
_entity_poly.entity_id
_entity_poly.type
_entity_poly.pdbx_seq_one_letter_code
_entity_poly.pdbx_strand_id
1 'polypeptide(L)'
;MLAFIGGNLIDGAGGTPLADAAVLVNGRGRIEAVGPRGAVTLPPNCPVVNVTGLTLLPGLIDCHDHLTSFGYEFIGRWGLAEPRSARVLRVAKVMEETLLSGYTAIRDCGWLDVGYKQAMEQGLITGPRLQLATSPLSPTQGTQDRSSPSGHHQPTSPDPNLPRGIADGPDAVRAMVREVVRAGADVIKFFNTGFGRATQSGSTRSYDPDEVRALVDEAHIHGKTVACHAIGGPGLRTAIEAGVDSIEHGCLLGQEPDLLKMMADQGSYLVPTFTVFTFHATQGNSHAQAEAQEFRQQHIDTVQQAMLAGVKVVAGTDAGGWEHGNNAKELELMVAAGMTPMQALVAATGWAAGCLGLDDSIGTVETGKSADLIVVDGDPLADISVLQDKNRIRLVMKDGQVYLDRLSSD
;
A
#
# COMPACT_ATOMS: atom_id res chain seq x y z
N MET A 1 8.46 28.25 6.11
CA MET A 1 7.21 28.44 5.41
C MET A 1 7.45 28.37 3.92
N LEU A 2 6.49 27.87 3.14
CA LEU A 2 6.54 27.79 1.68
C LEU A 2 5.11 27.83 1.14
N ALA A 3 4.85 28.55 0.06
CA ALA A 3 3.53 28.57 -0.56
C ALA A 3 3.58 28.04 -1.99
N PHE A 4 2.67 27.15 -2.34
CA PHE A 4 2.40 26.73 -3.71
C PHE A 4 1.21 27.53 -4.23
N ILE A 5 1.30 28.10 -5.44
CA ILE A 5 0.24 28.93 -6.02
C ILE A 5 0.01 28.67 -7.51
N GLY A 6 -1.21 28.85 -7.96
CA GLY A 6 -1.56 28.92 -9.38
C GLY A 6 -1.89 27.59 -10.04
N GLY A 7 -1.69 26.47 -9.37
CA GLY A 7 -1.96 25.14 -9.90
C GLY A 7 -3.42 24.71 -9.79
N ASN A 8 -3.74 23.60 -10.44
CA ASN A 8 -4.99 22.88 -10.25
C ASN A 8 -4.83 21.90 -9.08
N LEU A 9 -5.55 22.10 -7.98
CA LEU A 9 -5.47 21.25 -6.79
C LEU A 9 -6.52 20.16 -6.85
N ILE A 10 -6.08 18.90 -6.77
CA ILE A 10 -6.90 17.72 -6.46
C ILE A 10 -6.58 17.35 -5.01
N ASP A 11 -7.52 17.56 -4.10
CA ASP A 11 -7.28 17.51 -2.65
C ASP A 11 -7.17 16.09 -2.05
N GLY A 12 -7.49 15.06 -2.83
CA GLY A 12 -7.50 13.66 -2.35
C GLY A 12 -8.78 13.23 -1.62
N ALA A 13 -9.75 14.15 -1.45
CA ALA A 13 -11.03 13.85 -0.81
C ALA A 13 -12.15 13.49 -1.82
N GLY A 14 -11.88 13.61 -3.12
CA GLY A 14 -12.84 13.25 -4.18
C GLY A 14 -13.77 14.40 -4.60
N GLY A 15 -13.51 15.62 -4.13
CA GLY A 15 -14.24 16.83 -4.51
C GLY A 15 -13.87 17.35 -5.91
N THR A 16 -14.54 18.42 -6.33
CA THR A 16 -14.19 19.13 -7.56
C THR A 16 -12.81 19.76 -7.43
N PRO A 17 -11.90 19.58 -8.41
CA PRO A 17 -10.58 20.22 -8.37
C PRO A 17 -10.66 21.74 -8.24
N LEU A 18 -9.78 22.31 -7.46
CA LEU A 18 -9.71 23.75 -7.22
C LEU A 18 -8.69 24.39 -8.17
N ALA A 19 -9.18 25.14 -9.15
CA ALA A 19 -8.31 25.90 -10.06
C ALA A 19 -7.70 27.12 -9.36
N ASP A 20 -6.49 27.51 -9.79
CA ASP A 20 -5.73 28.64 -9.21
C ASP A 20 -5.67 28.56 -7.67
N ALA A 21 -5.29 27.39 -7.19
CA ALA A 21 -5.18 27.12 -5.76
C ALA A 21 -3.96 27.76 -5.12
N ALA A 22 -4.06 28.00 -3.81
CA ALA A 22 -2.90 28.28 -2.96
C ALA A 22 -2.88 27.30 -1.79
N VAL A 23 -1.68 26.75 -1.50
CA VAL A 23 -1.41 25.89 -0.34
C VAL A 23 -0.23 26.48 0.42
N LEU A 24 -0.45 26.87 1.66
CA LEU A 24 0.59 27.41 2.55
C LEU A 24 1.07 26.30 3.49
N VAL A 25 2.36 26.05 3.48
CA VAL A 25 3.05 25.07 4.36
C VAL A 25 3.84 25.84 5.40
N ASN A 26 3.63 25.56 6.69
CA ASN A 26 4.35 26.21 7.78
C ASN A 26 5.75 25.61 8.03
N GLY A 27 6.52 26.25 8.93
CA GLY A 27 7.87 25.82 9.27
C GLY A 27 7.97 24.47 10.00
N ARG A 28 6.83 23.84 10.34
CA ARG A 28 6.76 22.51 10.96
C ARG A 28 6.35 21.43 9.96
N GLY A 29 6.29 21.76 8.66
CA GLY A 29 5.90 20.81 7.62
C GLY A 29 4.40 20.50 7.58
N ARG A 30 3.56 21.38 8.14
CA ARG A 30 2.10 21.21 8.13
C ARG A 30 1.45 22.19 7.16
N ILE A 31 0.35 21.76 6.54
CA ILE A 31 -0.52 22.62 5.75
C ILE A 31 -1.20 23.62 6.72
N GLU A 32 -0.92 24.90 6.55
CA GLU A 32 -1.46 25.97 7.40
C GLU A 32 -2.73 26.56 6.82
N ALA A 33 -2.80 26.68 5.49
CA ALA A 33 -3.97 27.15 4.78
C ALA A 33 -4.03 26.55 3.37
N VAL A 34 -5.25 26.31 2.87
CA VAL A 34 -5.54 25.86 1.52
C VAL A 34 -6.83 26.53 1.03
N GLY A 35 -6.86 26.92 -0.26
CA GLY A 35 -8.04 27.52 -0.85
C GLY A 35 -7.74 28.20 -2.20
N PRO A 36 -8.72 28.94 -2.77
CA PRO A 36 -8.48 29.79 -3.93
C PRO A 36 -7.35 30.79 -3.62
N ARG A 37 -6.48 31.04 -4.59
CA ARG A 37 -5.30 31.92 -4.42
C ARG A 37 -5.62 33.28 -3.78
N GLY A 38 -6.74 33.89 -4.16
CA GLY A 38 -7.17 35.21 -3.61
C GLY A 38 -7.71 35.14 -2.18
N ALA A 39 -8.01 33.95 -1.65
CA ALA A 39 -8.54 33.74 -0.30
C ALA A 39 -7.45 33.34 0.73
N VAL A 40 -6.29 32.88 0.29
CA VAL A 40 -5.18 32.50 1.17
C VAL A 40 -4.24 33.68 1.38
N THR A 41 -4.15 34.17 2.62
CA THR A 41 -3.22 35.25 2.98
C THR A 41 -1.81 34.70 3.19
N LEU A 42 -0.87 35.13 2.35
CA LEU A 42 0.53 34.73 2.49
C LEU A 42 1.26 35.68 3.44
N PRO A 43 2.09 35.18 4.36
CA PRO A 43 2.94 36.01 5.21
C PRO A 43 3.91 36.87 4.38
N PRO A 44 4.32 38.05 4.89
CA PRO A 44 5.35 38.87 4.23
C PRO A 44 6.62 38.05 3.99
N ASN A 45 7.19 38.17 2.79
CA ASN A 45 8.41 37.44 2.35
C ASN A 45 8.31 35.91 2.38
N CYS A 46 7.10 35.34 2.36
CA CYS A 46 6.92 33.89 2.20
C CYS A 46 7.49 33.45 0.84
N PRO A 47 8.43 32.49 0.80
CA PRO A 47 8.84 31.88 -0.46
C PRO A 47 7.65 31.27 -1.21
N VAL A 48 7.59 31.48 -2.51
CA VAL A 48 6.49 31.06 -3.36
C VAL A 48 7.01 30.16 -4.48
N VAL A 49 6.39 29.01 -4.62
CA VAL A 49 6.54 28.08 -5.75
C VAL A 49 5.34 28.28 -6.67
N ASN A 50 5.59 28.79 -7.88
CA ASN A 50 4.55 28.95 -8.89
C ASN A 50 4.38 27.61 -9.64
N VAL A 51 3.18 27.04 -9.53
CA VAL A 51 2.80 25.78 -10.17
C VAL A 51 1.67 25.97 -11.19
N THR A 52 1.58 27.17 -11.78
CA THR A 52 0.59 27.49 -12.82
C THR A 52 0.73 26.53 -14.01
N GLY A 53 -0.40 25.95 -14.44
CA GLY A 53 -0.44 24.96 -15.52
C GLY A 53 -0.10 23.54 -15.10
N LEU A 54 0.24 23.32 -13.82
CA LEU A 54 0.54 22.01 -13.24
C LEU A 54 -0.58 21.57 -12.28
N THR A 55 -0.58 20.28 -11.94
CA THR A 55 -1.53 19.71 -10.97
C THR A 55 -0.81 19.46 -9.64
N LEU A 56 -1.42 19.94 -8.55
CA LEU A 56 -0.99 19.67 -7.17
C LEU A 56 -1.89 18.60 -6.56
N LEU A 57 -1.28 17.59 -5.95
CA LEU A 57 -1.95 16.43 -5.35
C LEU A 57 -1.35 16.14 -3.97
N PRO A 58 -2.07 15.43 -3.08
CA PRO A 58 -1.42 14.75 -1.97
C PRO A 58 -0.38 13.77 -2.48
N GLY A 59 0.65 13.49 -1.69
CA GLY A 59 1.52 12.35 -1.95
C GLY A 59 0.74 11.05 -2.05
N LEU A 60 1.11 10.21 -3.01
CA LEU A 60 0.47 8.92 -3.25
C LEU A 60 0.83 7.92 -2.15
N ILE A 61 -0.06 6.96 -1.93
CA ILE A 61 0.06 5.91 -0.91
C ILE A 61 -0.12 4.55 -1.57
N ASP A 62 0.77 3.61 -1.26
CA ASP A 62 0.65 2.21 -1.63
C ASP A 62 0.34 1.36 -0.40
N CYS A 63 -0.83 0.72 -0.40
CA CYS A 63 -1.31 -0.07 0.74
C CYS A 63 -0.79 -1.51 0.76
N HIS A 64 -0.02 -1.93 -0.24
CA HIS A 64 0.53 -3.29 -0.33
C HIS A 64 1.80 -3.35 -1.16
N ASP A 65 2.94 -3.35 -0.51
CA ASP A 65 4.26 -3.45 -1.13
C ASP A 65 5.14 -4.43 -0.33
N HIS A 66 6.20 -4.93 -0.95
CA HIS A 66 7.23 -5.77 -0.35
C HIS A 66 8.62 -5.23 -0.71
N LEU A 67 9.03 -4.16 -0.07
CA LEU A 67 10.27 -3.42 -0.37
C LEU A 67 11.55 -4.28 -0.32
N THR A 68 11.51 -5.40 0.39
CA THR A 68 12.64 -6.35 0.46
C THR A 68 12.63 -7.43 -0.61
N SER A 69 11.60 -7.53 -1.44
CA SER A 69 11.43 -8.57 -2.46
C SER A 69 11.80 -8.08 -3.85
N PHE A 70 12.47 -8.91 -4.64
CA PHE A 70 12.98 -8.56 -5.98
C PHE A 70 12.70 -9.67 -7.00
N GLY A 71 11.43 -9.78 -7.42
CA GLY A 71 10.99 -10.73 -8.43
C GLY A 71 10.49 -12.08 -7.88
N TYR A 72 10.06 -12.95 -8.81
CA TYR A 72 9.36 -14.21 -8.49
C TYR A 72 10.25 -15.42 -8.33
N GLU A 73 11.48 -15.38 -8.84
CA GLU A 73 12.42 -16.44 -8.55
C GLU A 73 12.68 -16.44 -7.05
N PHE A 74 12.51 -17.60 -6.41
CA PHE A 74 12.60 -17.70 -4.96
C PHE A 74 13.91 -17.10 -4.41
N ILE A 75 15.03 -17.41 -5.07
CA ILE A 75 16.35 -16.89 -4.70
C ILE A 75 16.42 -15.37 -4.94
N GLY A 76 15.93 -14.86 -6.07
CA GLY A 76 15.90 -13.45 -6.40
C GLY A 76 14.93 -12.69 -5.50
N ARG A 77 13.70 -13.17 -5.39
CA ARG A 77 12.63 -12.55 -4.60
C ARG A 77 13.01 -12.35 -3.13
N TRP A 78 13.58 -13.37 -2.50
CA TRP A 78 13.95 -13.34 -1.09
C TRP A 78 15.41 -12.96 -0.84
N GLY A 79 16.18 -12.66 -1.89
CA GLY A 79 17.57 -12.24 -1.81
C GLY A 79 18.52 -13.28 -1.20
N LEU A 80 18.19 -14.56 -1.26
CA LEU A 80 19.00 -15.62 -0.66
C LEU A 80 20.35 -15.81 -1.36
N ALA A 81 20.48 -15.36 -2.61
CA ALA A 81 21.73 -15.38 -3.36
C ALA A 81 22.59 -14.12 -3.16
N GLU A 82 22.06 -13.10 -2.49
CA GLU A 82 22.70 -11.80 -2.36
C GLU A 82 23.25 -11.61 -0.93
N PRO A 83 24.48 -11.11 -0.76
CA PRO A 83 25.00 -10.72 0.56
C PRO A 83 24.06 -9.68 1.22
N ARG A 84 23.81 -9.83 2.53
CA ARG A 84 22.88 -8.99 3.29
C ARG A 84 23.17 -7.48 3.12
N SER A 85 24.44 -7.07 3.14
CA SER A 85 24.85 -5.67 2.97
C SER A 85 24.43 -5.10 1.61
N ALA A 86 24.60 -5.86 0.52
CA ALA A 86 24.17 -5.45 -0.81
C ALA A 86 22.64 -5.30 -0.87
N ARG A 87 21.91 -6.26 -0.26
CA ARG A 87 20.45 -6.19 -0.17
C ARG A 87 19.96 -4.98 0.59
N VAL A 88 20.53 -4.66 1.75
CA VAL A 88 20.15 -3.47 2.53
C VAL A 88 20.31 -2.19 1.69
N LEU A 89 21.41 -2.06 0.97
CA LEU A 89 21.64 -0.91 0.08
C LEU A 89 20.66 -0.86 -1.10
N ARG A 90 20.29 -2.02 -1.65
CA ARG A 90 19.29 -2.11 -2.71
C ARG A 90 17.91 -1.68 -2.21
N VAL A 91 17.49 -2.14 -1.04
CA VAL A 91 16.23 -1.73 -0.41
C VAL A 91 16.20 -0.22 -0.20
N ALA A 92 17.27 0.36 0.35
CA ALA A 92 17.36 1.81 0.54
C ALA A 92 17.23 2.58 -0.80
N LYS A 93 17.80 2.05 -1.89
CA LYS A 93 17.67 2.63 -3.22
C LYS A 93 16.24 2.54 -3.75
N VAL A 94 15.56 1.40 -3.58
CA VAL A 94 14.16 1.22 -3.94
C VAL A 94 13.26 2.18 -3.16
N MET A 95 13.49 2.35 -1.86
CA MET A 95 12.74 3.31 -1.03
C MET A 95 12.90 4.75 -1.54
N GLU A 96 14.12 5.16 -1.89
CA GLU A 96 14.37 6.48 -2.49
C GLU A 96 13.62 6.63 -3.82
N GLU A 97 13.75 5.67 -4.73
CA GLU A 97 13.08 5.69 -6.04
C GLU A 97 11.56 5.71 -5.93
N THR A 98 10.99 5.00 -4.97
CA THR A 98 9.56 5.00 -4.68
C THR A 98 9.09 6.36 -4.19
N LEU A 99 9.81 6.99 -3.25
CA LEU A 99 9.49 8.37 -2.82
C LEU A 99 9.56 9.34 -4.00
N LEU A 100 10.62 9.28 -4.81
CA LEU A 100 10.82 10.19 -5.94
C LEU A 100 9.84 9.97 -7.09
N SER A 101 9.13 8.83 -7.12
CA SER A 101 8.01 8.58 -8.03
C SER A 101 6.68 9.16 -7.54
N GLY A 102 6.66 9.86 -6.39
CA GLY A 102 5.48 10.51 -5.82
C GLY A 102 4.77 9.73 -4.71
N TYR A 103 5.24 8.54 -4.36
CA TYR A 103 4.67 7.75 -3.25
C TYR A 103 5.30 8.16 -1.92
N THR A 104 4.56 8.93 -1.11
CA THR A 104 5.07 9.48 0.16
C THR A 104 4.82 8.57 1.36
N ALA A 105 3.93 7.58 1.24
CA ALA A 105 3.70 6.57 2.25
C ALA A 105 3.50 5.17 1.63
N ILE A 106 3.93 4.13 2.33
CA ILE A 106 3.82 2.72 1.92
C ILE A 106 3.51 1.85 3.13
N ARG A 107 2.63 0.86 2.92
CA ARG A 107 2.50 -0.29 3.81
C ARG A 107 3.32 -1.45 3.24
N ASP A 108 4.45 -1.77 3.90
CA ASP A 108 5.22 -2.98 3.62
C ASP A 108 4.53 -4.17 4.28
N CYS A 109 4.02 -5.08 3.47
CA CYS A 109 3.26 -6.26 3.88
C CYS A 109 4.15 -7.44 4.29
N GLY A 110 5.44 -7.21 4.47
CA GLY A 110 6.32 -8.17 5.10
C GLY A 110 7.78 -8.08 4.71
N TRP A 111 8.57 -8.41 5.69
CA TRP A 111 10.00 -8.66 5.76
C TRP A 111 10.89 -7.43 5.87
N LEU A 112 10.32 -6.22 5.91
CA LEU A 112 11.09 -5.02 6.25
C LEU A 112 11.14 -4.87 7.78
N ASP A 113 12.34 -4.70 8.34
CA ASP A 113 12.54 -4.49 9.77
C ASP A 113 12.48 -3.00 10.16
N VAL A 114 12.31 -2.73 11.46
CA VAL A 114 12.17 -1.37 12.00
C VAL A 114 13.44 -0.52 11.84
N GLY A 115 14.59 -1.12 11.57
CA GLY A 115 15.86 -0.43 11.37
C GLY A 115 15.82 0.54 10.18
N TYR A 116 15.01 0.27 9.17
CA TYR A 116 14.82 1.21 8.04
C TYR A 116 14.11 2.50 8.47
N LYS A 117 13.13 2.43 9.38
CA LYS A 117 12.52 3.64 9.97
C LYS A 117 13.56 4.44 10.76
N GLN A 118 14.33 3.77 11.61
CA GLN A 118 15.40 4.40 12.39
C GLN A 118 16.46 5.03 11.50
N ALA A 119 16.83 4.36 10.41
CA ALA A 119 17.80 4.89 9.45
C ALA A 119 17.27 6.15 8.72
N MET A 120 15.97 6.20 8.40
CA MET A 120 15.34 7.41 7.85
C MET A 120 15.28 8.54 8.88
N GLU A 121 14.91 8.26 10.13
CA GLU A 121 14.88 9.24 11.22
C GLU A 121 16.27 9.86 11.48
N GLN A 122 17.33 9.07 11.31
CA GLN A 122 18.71 9.52 11.42
C GLN A 122 19.24 10.19 10.15
N GLY A 123 18.46 10.25 9.07
CA GLY A 123 18.87 10.82 7.78
C GLY A 123 19.94 10.00 7.04
N LEU A 124 20.11 8.71 7.38
CA LEU A 124 21.05 7.81 6.70
C LEU A 124 20.54 7.34 5.34
N ILE A 125 19.24 7.23 5.20
CA ILE A 125 18.54 6.85 3.97
C ILE A 125 17.31 7.72 3.76
N THR A 126 16.83 7.74 2.52
CA THR A 126 15.62 8.46 2.11
C THR A 126 14.56 7.46 1.64
N GLY A 127 13.29 7.73 1.93
CA GLY A 127 12.19 6.88 1.50
C GLY A 127 10.82 7.42 1.92
N PRO A 128 9.74 6.72 1.54
CA PRO A 128 8.37 7.04 1.95
C PRO A 128 8.18 6.81 3.45
N ARG A 129 7.11 7.34 4.02
CA ARG A 129 6.62 6.97 5.36
C ARG A 129 6.29 5.48 5.33
N LEU A 130 6.79 4.72 6.29
CA LEU A 130 6.61 3.28 6.34
C LEU A 130 5.57 2.87 7.38
N GLN A 131 4.64 2.01 6.98
CA GLN A 131 3.86 1.15 7.86
C GLN A 131 4.34 -0.29 7.66
N LEU A 132 4.80 -0.95 8.71
CA LEU A 132 5.50 -2.23 8.62
C LEU A 132 4.67 -3.37 9.18
N ALA A 133 4.54 -4.45 8.41
CA ALA A 133 4.06 -5.73 8.96
C ALA A 133 5.18 -6.54 9.62
N THR A 134 6.43 -6.23 9.36
CA THR A 134 7.61 -7.01 9.77
C THR A 134 7.53 -8.47 9.34
N SER A 135 6.91 -9.35 10.12
CA SER A 135 6.76 -10.78 9.80
C SER A 135 5.29 -11.15 9.62
N PRO A 136 4.86 -11.50 8.40
CA PRO A 136 3.51 -12.03 8.19
C PRO A 136 3.30 -13.37 8.90
N LEU A 137 2.07 -13.59 9.40
CA LEU A 137 1.71 -14.81 10.11
C LEU A 137 1.12 -15.88 9.16
N SER A 138 1.42 -17.13 9.46
CA SER A 138 0.89 -18.31 8.78
C SER A 138 0.93 -19.51 9.71
N PRO A 139 0.02 -20.50 9.59
CA PRO A 139 0.16 -21.75 10.32
C PRO A 139 1.21 -22.65 9.68
N THR A 140 1.57 -23.73 10.37
CA THR A 140 2.34 -24.85 9.79
C THR A 140 1.67 -25.34 8.50
N GLN A 141 2.43 -25.59 7.46
CA GLN A 141 2.00 -25.87 6.08
C GLN A 141 1.23 -24.72 5.37
N GLY A 142 1.08 -23.58 6.00
CA GLY A 142 0.50 -22.40 5.36
C GLY A 142 1.47 -21.74 4.38
N THR A 143 1.02 -20.69 3.72
CA THR A 143 1.73 -20.01 2.62
C THR A 143 3.15 -19.57 2.97
N GLN A 144 3.42 -19.22 4.24
CA GLN A 144 4.75 -18.79 4.69
C GLN A 144 5.56 -19.88 5.37
N ASP A 145 5.03 -21.08 5.59
CA ASP A 145 5.83 -22.18 6.09
C ASP A 145 6.70 -22.77 4.98
N ARG A 146 7.98 -22.51 5.05
CA ARG A 146 9.00 -22.96 4.08
C ARG A 146 9.72 -24.22 4.52
N SER A 147 9.12 -24.99 5.45
CA SER A 147 9.66 -26.28 5.90
C SER A 147 9.33 -27.37 4.89
N SER A 148 10.35 -28.13 4.45
CA SER A 148 10.15 -29.28 3.56
C SER A 148 9.91 -30.56 4.37
N PRO A 149 9.33 -31.62 3.77
CA PRO A 149 9.19 -32.93 4.42
C PRO A 149 10.52 -33.56 4.84
N SER A 150 11.64 -33.14 4.25
CA SER A 150 12.98 -33.58 4.65
C SER A 150 13.49 -32.93 5.93
N GLY A 151 12.73 -32.02 6.53
CA GLY A 151 13.15 -31.24 7.69
C GLY A 151 14.01 -30.02 7.33
N HIS A 152 14.32 -29.81 6.04
CA HIS A 152 14.97 -28.57 5.62
C HIS A 152 14.03 -27.40 5.77
N HIS A 153 14.48 -26.38 6.49
CA HIS A 153 13.74 -25.12 6.68
C HIS A 153 14.42 -24.00 5.92
N GLN A 154 13.72 -23.43 4.96
CA GLN A 154 14.16 -22.20 4.30
C GLN A 154 13.77 -21.00 5.15
N PRO A 155 14.69 -20.05 5.40
CA PRO A 155 14.32 -18.81 6.05
C PRO A 155 13.20 -18.10 5.27
N THR A 156 12.13 -17.72 5.97
CA THR A 156 11.04 -16.95 5.37
C THR A 156 11.40 -15.47 5.27
N SER A 157 12.27 -15.00 6.15
CA SER A 157 12.79 -13.62 6.16
C SER A 157 14.27 -13.60 5.79
N PRO A 158 14.72 -12.60 5.02
CA PRO A 158 16.14 -12.33 4.83
C PRO A 158 16.83 -11.83 6.12
N ASP A 159 16.05 -11.37 7.12
CA ASP A 159 16.57 -10.99 8.42
C ASP A 159 16.27 -12.07 9.47
N PRO A 160 17.29 -12.74 10.00
CA PRO A 160 17.12 -13.79 11.01
C PRO A 160 16.65 -13.25 12.38
N ASN A 161 16.67 -11.93 12.59
CA ASN A 161 16.22 -11.30 13.83
C ASN A 161 14.71 -11.03 13.86
N LEU A 162 14.03 -11.11 12.72
CA LEU A 162 12.58 -10.99 12.66
C LEU A 162 11.89 -12.24 13.23
N PRO A 163 10.73 -12.12 13.87
CA PRO A 163 9.91 -13.25 14.27
C PRO A 163 9.66 -14.20 13.10
N ARG A 164 9.54 -15.49 13.37
CA ARG A 164 9.34 -16.48 12.31
C ARG A 164 7.97 -16.38 11.64
N GLY A 165 6.96 -15.89 12.34
CA GLY A 165 5.60 -15.74 11.83
C GLY A 165 4.80 -17.04 11.74
N ILE A 166 5.34 -18.20 12.18
CA ILE A 166 4.63 -19.49 12.16
C ILE A 166 4.07 -19.79 13.55
N ALA A 167 2.75 -19.95 13.63
CA ALA A 167 2.04 -20.24 14.88
C ALA A 167 0.79 -21.07 14.63
N ASP A 168 0.52 -22.05 15.50
CA ASP A 168 -0.62 -22.96 15.43
C ASP A 168 -1.40 -22.92 16.76
N GLY A 169 -2.70 -22.81 16.67
CA GLY A 169 -3.63 -22.69 17.78
C GLY A 169 -3.75 -21.26 18.34
N PRO A 170 -4.90 -20.90 18.92
CA PRO A 170 -5.21 -19.53 19.32
C PRO A 170 -4.20 -18.90 20.27
N ASP A 171 -3.68 -19.65 21.23
CA ASP A 171 -2.72 -19.13 22.24
C ASP A 171 -1.36 -18.81 21.61
N ALA A 172 -0.85 -19.69 20.72
CA ALA A 172 0.40 -19.46 20.01
C ALA A 172 0.28 -18.30 19.01
N VAL A 173 -0.88 -18.17 18.34
CA VAL A 173 -1.19 -17.04 17.45
C VAL A 173 -1.17 -15.71 18.23
N ARG A 174 -1.81 -15.63 19.40
CA ARG A 174 -1.76 -14.43 20.26
C ARG A 174 -0.31 -14.10 20.68
N ALA A 175 0.47 -15.11 21.07
CA ALA A 175 1.87 -14.92 21.44
C ALA A 175 2.67 -14.38 20.25
N MET A 176 2.47 -14.91 19.04
CA MET A 176 3.16 -14.48 17.82
C MET A 176 2.77 -13.04 17.44
N VAL A 177 1.50 -12.63 17.55
CA VAL A 177 1.08 -11.24 17.37
C VAL A 177 1.88 -10.30 18.28
N ARG A 178 2.02 -10.64 19.57
CA ARG A 178 2.82 -9.86 20.53
C ARG A 178 4.30 -9.78 20.14
N GLU A 179 4.86 -10.87 19.63
CA GLU A 179 6.25 -10.89 19.14
C GLU A 179 6.45 -9.98 17.95
N VAL A 180 5.54 -10.00 16.99
CA VAL A 180 5.56 -9.16 15.79
C VAL A 180 5.37 -7.68 16.15
N VAL A 181 4.46 -7.36 17.08
CA VAL A 181 4.30 -6.00 17.64
C VAL A 181 5.58 -5.54 18.34
N ARG A 182 6.21 -6.40 19.17
CA ARG A 182 7.49 -6.10 19.82
C ARG A 182 8.62 -5.87 18.82
N ALA A 183 8.58 -6.54 17.65
CA ALA A 183 9.55 -6.35 16.58
C ALA A 183 9.34 -5.03 15.80
N GLY A 184 8.31 -4.23 16.15
CA GLY A 184 8.06 -2.91 15.59
C GLY A 184 7.01 -2.87 14.49
N ALA A 185 6.13 -3.88 14.41
CA ALA A 185 5.03 -3.87 13.45
C ALA A 185 4.01 -2.75 13.75
N ASP A 186 3.53 -2.11 12.69
CA ASP A 186 2.42 -1.15 12.72
C ASP A 186 1.10 -1.82 12.35
N VAL A 187 1.17 -2.89 11.57
CA VAL A 187 0.04 -3.68 11.05
C VAL A 187 0.35 -5.16 11.21
N ILE A 188 -0.66 -5.97 11.48
CA ILE A 188 -0.53 -7.43 11.47
C ILE A 188 -0.95 -7.95 10.12
N LYS A 189 -0.02 -8.53 9.37
CA LYS A 189 -0.29 -9.23 8.11
C LYS A 189 -0.35 -10.73 8.36
N PHE A 190 -1.32 -11.41 7.75
CA PHE A 190 -1.37 -12.88 7.76
C PHE A 190 -1.93 -13.43 6.45
N PHE A 191 -1.73 -14.74 6.26
CA PHE A 191 -2.22 -15.47 5.10
C PHE A 191 -3.31 -16.44 5.55
N ASN A 192 -4.53 -16.28 5.02
CA ASN A 192 -5.64 -17.17 5.32
C ASN A 192 -6.10 -18.02 4.14
N THR A 193 -5.50 -17.82 2.98
CA THR A 193 -5.59 -18.71 1.80
C THR A 193 -4.20 -18.96 1.22
N GLY A 194 -4.08 -20.00 0.38
CA GLY A 194 -2.89 -20.16 -0.46
C GLY A 194 -2.93 -19.25 -1.69
N PHE A 195 -1.91 -19.40 -2.53
CA PHE A 195 -1.86 -18.81 -3.86
C PHE A 195 -2.46 -19.81 -4.89
N GLY A 196 -3.17 -19.33 -5.90
CA GLY A 196 -3.50 -20.10 -7.09
C GLY A 196 -4.62 -21.14 -6.94
N ARG A 197 -4.51 -22.22 -7.70
CA ARG A 197 -5.57 -23.23 -7.90
C ARG A 197 -6.08 -23.91 -6.64
N ALA A 198 -5.25 -24.08 -5.64
CA ALA A 198 -5.70 -24.64 -4.35
C ALA A 198 -6.79 -23.80 -3.71
N THR A 199 -6.86 -22.51 -4.05
CA THR A 199 -7.89 -21.57 -3.57
C THR A 199 -9.13 -21.52 -4.43
N GLN A 200 -9.05 -21.93 -5.72
CA GLN A 200 -10.22 -22.04 -6.61
C GLN A 200 -11.23 -23.07 -6.14
N SER A 201 -10.77 -24.15 -5.54
CA SER A 201 -11.67 -25.17 -5.01
C SER A 201 -12.48 -24.69 -3.79
N GLY A 202 -12.27 -23.47 -3.31
CA GLY A 202 -12.90 -22.94 -2.10
C GLY A 202 -12.56 -23.74 -0.84
N SER A 203 -11.62 -24.67 -0.93
CA SER A 203 -11.39 -25.70 0.10
C SER A 203 -10.23 -25.40 1.03
N THR A 204 -9.41 -24.39 0.75
CA THR A 204 -8.23 -24.09 1.58
C THR A 204 -8.43 -22.82 2.39
N ARG A 205 -8.57 -23.01 3.69
CA ARG A 205 -8.26 -21.98 4.67
C ARG A 205 -6.93 -22.37 5.33
N SER A 206 -6.14 -21.38 5.71
CA SER A 206 -4.88 -21.62 6.43
C SER A 206 -5.16 -21.77 7.93
N TYR A 207 -5.69 -20.73 8.55
CA TYR A 207 -6.09 -20.74 9.97
C TYR A 207 -7.56 -21.14 10.15
N ASP A 208 -7.89 -21.73 11.28
CA ASP A 208 -9.29 -21.94 11.65
C ASP A 208 -9.95 -20.66 12.20
N PRO A 209 -11.30 -20.64 12.37
CA PRO A 209 -12.00 -19.43 12.81
C PRO A 209 -11.57 -18.91 14.20
N ASP A 210 -11.19 -19.80 15.12
CA ASP A 210 -10.78 -19.40 16.48
C ASP A 210 -9.37 -18.82 16.48
N GLU A 211 -8.49 -19.33 15.62
CA GLU A 211 -7.15 -18.78 15.38
C GLU A 211 -7.23 -17.38 14.77
N VAL A 212 -8.03 -17.18 13.72
CA VAL A 212 -8.21 -15.87 13.08
C VAL A 212 -8.81 -14.86 14.05
N ARG A 213 -9.83 -15.27 14.81
CA ARG A 213 -10.42 -14.40 15.85
C ARG A 213 -9.38 -14.01 16.90
N ALA A 214 -8.59 -14.99 17.37
CA ALA A 214 -7.51 -14.73 18.34
C ALA A 214 -6.46 -13.74 17.79
N LEU A 215 -6.13 -13.85 16.50
CA LEU A 215 -5.21 -12.94 15.82
C LEU A 215 -5.75 -11.51 15.77
N VAL A 216 -6.99 -11.36 15.28
CA VAL A 216 -7.64 -10.04 15.11
C VAL A 216 -7.85 -9.36 16.46
N ASP A 217 -8.41 -10.07 17.45
CA ASP A 217 -8.63 -9.56 18.80
C ASP A 217 -7.31 -9.06 19.43
N GLU A 218 -6.25 -9.86 19.34
CA GLU A 218 -4.96 -9.50 19.93
C GLU A 218 -4.33 -8.30 19.22
N ALA A 219 -4.41 -8.23 17.90
CA ALA A 219 -3.93 -7.09 17.13
C ALA A 219 -4.66 -5.80 17.53
N HIS A 220 -5.98 -5.84 17.59
CA HIS A 220 -6.82 -4.70 17.97
C HIS A 220 -6.60 -4.23 19.41
N ILE A 221 -6.38 -5.14 20.35
CA ILE A 221 -5.98 -4.80 21.76
C ILE A 221 -4.69 -3.96 21.75
N HIS A 222 -3.76 -4.24 20.84
CA HIS A 222 -2.53 -3.46 20.68
C HIS A 222 -2.67 -2.22 19.77
N GLY A 223 -3.89 -1.88 19.32
CA GLY A 223 -4.15 -0.75 18.42
C GLY A 223 -3.55 -0.93 17.05
N LYS A 224 -3.41 -2.19 16.59
CA LYS A 224 -2.87 -2.53 15.27
C LYS A 224 -3.99 -2.97 14.35
N THR A 225 -3.97 -2.48 13.10
CA THR A 225 -4.83 -2.96 12.04
C THR A 225 -4.38 -4.34 11.55
N VAL A 226 -5.29 -5.06 10.92
CA VAL A 226 -5.05 -6.41 10.41
C VAL A 226 -5.29 -6.46 8.90
N ALA A 227 -4.28 -6.89 8.15
CA ALA A 227 -4.30 -7.08 6.71
C ALA A 227 -4.25 -8.58 6.37
N CYS A 228 -5.26 -9.09 5.67
CA CYS A 228 -5.37 -10.51 5.35
C CYS A 228 -5.16 -10.80 3.88
N HIS A 229 -4.14 -11.60 3.52
CA HIS A 229 -4.08 -12.23 2.21
C HIS A 229 -5.19 -13.28 2.09
N ALA A 230 -6.15 -13.03 1.22
CA ALA A 230 -7.24 -13.96 0.95
C ALA A 230 -7.76 -13.82 -0.48
N ILE A 231 -7.72 -14.91 -1.25
CA ILE A 231 -8.16 -14.92 -2.65
C ILE A 231 -9.67 -15.17 -2.74
N GLY A 232 -10.18 -16.13 -1.96
CA GLY A 232 -11.60 -16.54 -1.96
C GLY A 232 -11.90 -17.66 -0.98
N GLY A 233 -13.12 -18.19 -1.04
CA GLY A 233 -13.56 -19.36 -0.30
C GLY A 233 -13.60 -19.21 1.23
N PRO A 234 -13.54 -20.33 1.99
CA PRO A 234 -13.70 -20.32 3.44
C PRO A 234 -12.67 -19.46 4.20
N GLY A 235 -11.44 -19.33 3.68
CA GLY A 235 -10.41 -18.50 4.29
C GLY A 235 -10.73 -17.01 4.19
N LEU A 236 -11.25 -16.56 3.05
CA LEU A 236 -11.75 -15.20 2.87
C LEU A 236 -12.91 -14.90 3.81
N ARG A 237 -13.91 -15.79 3.83
CA ARG A 237 -15.10 -15.67 4.72
C ARG A 237 -14.68 -15.55 6.18
N THR A 238 -13.84 -16.46 6.66
CA THR A 238 -13.37 -16.48 8.05
C THR A 238 -12.66 -15.18 8.43
N ALA A 239 -11.85 -14.62 7.53
CA ALA A 239 -11.16 -13.36 7.76
C ALA A 239 -12.14 -12.18 7.92
N ILE A 240 -13.10 -12.06 7.01
CA ILE A 240 -14.10 -10.97 7.06
C ILE A 240 -15.02 -11.13 8.30
N GLU A 241 -15.48 -12.33 8.61
CA GLU A 241 -16.30 -12.61 9.80
C GLU A 241 -15.55 -12.32 11.11
N ALA A 242 -14.23 -12.44 11.13
CA ALA A 242 -13.39 -12.08 12.28
C ALA A 242 -13.12 -10.57 12.40
N GLY A 243 -13.50 -9.77 11.40
CA GLY A 243 -13.37 -8.31 11.46
C GLY A 243 -11.98 -7.78 11.08
N VAL A 244 -11.32 -8.36 10.06
CA VAL A 244 -10.07 -7.81 9.52
C VAL A 244 -10.29 -6.42 8.93
N ASP A 245 -9.27 -5.55 9.00
CA ASP A 245 -9.36 -4.17 8.52
C ASP A 245 -9.17 -4.05 7.02
N SER A 246 -8.39 -4.96 6.41
CA SER A 246 -8.27 -5.02 4.95
C SER A 246 -8.13 -6.44 4.42
N ILE A 247 -8.74 -6.66 3.25
CA ILE A 247 -8.55 -7.86 2.42
C ILE A 247 -7.59 -7.50 1.29
N GLU A 248 -6.53 -8.27 1.21
CA GLU A 248 -5.52 -8.18 0.16
C GLU A 248 -5.87 -9.17 -0.96
N HIS A 249 -5.82 -8.69 -2.21
CA HIS A 249 -6.22 -9.39 -3.43
C HIS A 249 -7.73 -9.58 -3.58
N GLY A 250 -8.37 -10.44 -2.80
CA GLY A 250 -9.82 -10.63 -2.79
C GLY A 250 -10.43 -11.05 -4.14
N CYS A 251 -9.68 -11.73 -5.01
CA CYS A 251 -10.03 -11.93 -6.43
C CYS A 251 -11.41 -12.55 -6.66
N LEU A 252 -11.90 -13.37 -5.72
CA LEU A 252 -13.18 -14.08 -5.81
C LEU A 252 -14.25 -13.51 -4.86
N LEU A 253 -13.98 -12.41 -4.18
CA LEU A 253 -14.92 -11.80 -3.21
C LEU A 253 -16.24 -11.38 -3.87
N GLY A 254 -16.23 -10.99 -5.15
CA GLY A 254 -17.44 -10.64 -5.90
C GLY A 254 -18.47 -11.77 -6.01
N GLN A 255 -18.08 -13.01 -5.76
CA GLN A 255 -19.00 -14.16 -5.73
C GLN A 255 -19.77 -14.28 -4.41
N GLU A 256 -19.46 -13.47 -3.41
CA GLU A 256 -19.97 -13.53 -2.03
C GLU A 256 -20.60 -12.18 -1.62
N PRO A 257 -21.84 -11.87 -2.13
CA PRO A 257 -22.46 -10.56 -1.88
C PRO A 257 -22.72 -10.24 -0.41
N ASP A 258 -22.92 -11.26 0.42
CA ASP A 258 -23.07 -11.12 1.87
C ASP A 258 -21.77 -10.65 2.54
N LEU A 259 -20.62 -11.11 2.04
CA LEU A 259 -19.31 -10.67 2.53
C LEU A 259 -18.99 -9.24 2.10
N LEU A 260 -19.35 -8.86 0.87
CA LEU A 260 -19.22 -7.46 0.42
C LEU A 260 -20.02 -6.51 1.31
N LYS A 261 -21.29 -6.90 1.61
CA LYS A 261 -22.11 -6.11 2.53
C LYS A 261 -21.49 -6.04 3.93
N MET A 262 -20.98 -7.15 4.45
CA MET A 262 -20.33 -7.19 5.76
C MET A 262 -19.10 -6.29 5.81
N MET A 263 -18.25 -6.31 4.79
CA MET A 263 -17.08 -5.41 4.68
C MET A 263 -17.49 -3.94 4.67
N ALA A 264 -18.55 -3.59 3.91
CA ALA A 264 -19.06 -2.23 3.87
C ALA A 264 -19.58 -1.78 5.25
N ASP A 265 -20.36 -2.64 5.94
CA ASP A 265 -20.90 -2.38 7.28
C ASP A 265 -19.77 -2.25 8.34
N GLN A 266 -18.69 -3.01 8.22
CA GLN A 266 -17.52 -2.96 9.11
C GLN A 266 -16.57 -1.80 8.78
N GLY A 267 -16.64 -1.26 7.57
CA GLY A 267 -15.69 -0.24 7.08
C GLY A 267 -14.35 -0.83 6.64
N SER A 268 -14.28 -2.14 6.40
CA SER A 268 -13.08 -2.81 5.91
C SER A 268 -12.73 -2.42 4.47
N TYR A 269 -11.44 -2.47 4.13
CA TYR A 269 -10.92 -2.08 2.82
C TYR A 269 -10.64 -3.29 1.92
N LEU A 270 -10.74 -3.09 0.60
CA LEU A 270 -10.25 -4.04 -0.41
C LEU A 270 -9.00 -3.45 -1.09
N VAL A 271 -7.91 -4.21 -1.13
CA VAL A 271 -6.65 -3.87 -1.79
C VAL A 271 -6.43 -4.86 -2.96
N PRO A 272 -6.82 -4.53 -4.19
CA PRO A 272 -6.93 -5.53 -5.26
C PRO A 272 -5.58 -6.01 -5.80
N THR A 273 -4.54 -5.17 -5.82
CA THR A 273 -3.21 -5.51 -6.34
C THR A 273 -3.21 -5.98 -7.80
N PHE A 274 -3.94 -5.30 -8.67
CA PHE A 274 -4.05 -5.67 -10.09
C PHE A 274 -2.69 -5.77 -10.80
N THR A 275 -1.72 -4.99 -10.35
CA THR A 275 -0.41 -4.92 -11.00
C THR A 275 0.32 -6.26 -10.93
N VAL A 276 0.35 -6.90 -9.76
CA VAL A 276 1.01 -8.20 -9.60
C VAL A 276 0.34 -9.28 -10.43
N PHE A 277 -1.00 -9.32 -10.48
CA PHE A 277 -1.73 -10.27 -11.32
C PHE A 277 -1.52 -10.01 -12.82
N THR A 278 -1.43 -8.74 -13.24
CA THR A 278 -1.11 -8.37 -14.63
C THR A 278 0.31 -8.81 -15.00
N PHE A 279 1.27 -8.63 -14.10
CA PHE A 279 2.64 -9.12 -14.29
C PHE A 279 2.66 -10.65 -14.44
N HIS A 280 1.97 -11.39 -13.55
CA HIS A 280 1.85 -12.84 -13.65
C HIS A 280 1.23 -13.29 -14.98
N ALA A 281 0.18 -12.61 -15.43
CA ALA A 281 -0.50 -12.93 -16.67
C ALA A 281 0.36 -12.73 -17.92
N THR A 282 1.36 -11.85 -17.86
CA THR A 282 2.16 -11.45 -19.03
C THR A 282 3.61 -11.93 -18.98
N GLN A 283 4.22 -11.98 -17.82
CA GLN A 283 5.65 -12.25 -17.63
C GLN A 283 5.94 -13.42 -16.69
N GLY A 284 4.93 -13.96 -16.00
CA GLY A 284 5.06 -15.14 -15.16
C GLY A 284 5.42 -16.41 -15.96
N ASN A 285 5.74 -17.48 -15.28
CA ASN A 285 5.84 -18.79 -15.94
C ASN A 285 4.45 -19.25 -16.45
N SER A 286 4.41 -20.28 -17.32
CA SER A 286 3.18 -20.74 -17.98
C SER A 286 2.03 -21.07 -17.01
N HIS A 287 2.36 -21.55 -15.82
CA HIS A 287 1.38 -21.86 -14.78
C HIS A 287 0.81 -20.56 -14.18
N ALA A 288 1.66 -19.63 -13.77
CA ALA A 288 1.26 -18.34 -13.25
C ALA A 288 0.45 -17.51 -14.28
N GLN A 289 0.84 -17.56 -15.55
CA GLN A 289 0.08 -16.93 -16.63
C GLN A 289 -1.34 -17.48 -16.75
N ALA A 290 -1.49 -18.81 -16.75
CA ALA A 290 -2.79 -19.46 -16.86
C ALA A 290 -3.70 -19.11 -15.67
N GLU A 291 -3.17 -19.13 -14.45
CA GLU A 291 -3.92 -18.77 -13.24
C GLU A 291 -4.34 -17.31 -13.22
N ALA A 292 -3.44 -16.40 -13.51
CA ALA A 292 -3.73 -14.97 -13.52
C ALA A 292 -4.77 -14.60 -14.61
N GLN A 293 -4.72 -15.27 -15.77
CA GLN A 293 -5.74 -15.08 -16.82
C GLN A 293 -7.10 -15.59 -16.40
N GLU A 294 -7.18 -16.72 -15.70
CA GLU A 294 -8.42 -17.29 -15.22
C GLU A 294 -9.12 -16.39 -14.19
N PHE A 295 -8.36 -15.74 -13.32
CA PHE A 295 -8.92 -14.84 -12.31
C PHE A 295 -9.21 -13.43 -12.82
N ARG A 296 -8.64 -13.02 -13.94
CA ARG A 296 -8.65 -11.61 -14.37
C ARG A 296 -10.05 -10.99 -14.39
N GLN A 297 -11.02 -11.66 -15.02
CA GLN A 297 -12.37 -11.11 -15.11
C GLN A 297 -13.07 -11.10 -13.77
N GLN A 298 -12.96 -12.18 -13.01
CA GLN A 298 -13.55 -12.28 -11.67
C GLN A 298 -12.98 -11.22 -10.71
N HIS A 299 -11.69 -10.91 -10.85
CA HIS A 299 -11.03 -9.87 -10.06
C HIS A 299 -11.55 -8.46 -10.42
N ILE A 300 -11.74 -8.17 -11.71
CA ILE A 300 -12.38 -6.93 -12.18
C ILE A 300 -13.83 -6.85 -11.66
N ASP A 301 -14.60 -7.91 -11.83
CA ASP A 301 -15.99 -7.99 -11.37
C ASP A 301 -16.07 -7.78 -9.85
N THR A 302 -15.13 -8.33 -9.10
CA THR A 302 -15.03 -8.14 -7.63
C THR A 302 -14.89 -6.66 -7.28
N VAL A 303 -13.98 -5.93 -7.93
CA VAL A 303 -13.76 -4.50 -7.64
C VAL A 303 -15.02 -3.70 -7.97
N GLN A 304 -15.69 -3.98 -9.10
CA GLN A 304 -16.92 -3.31 -9.48
C GLN A 304 -18.04 -3.57 -8.47
N GLN A 305 -18.21 -4.81 -8.03
CA GLN A 305 -19.22 -5.17 -7.04
C GLN A 305 -18.91 -4.62 -5.65
N ALA A 306 -17.63 -4.58 -5.25
CA ALA A 306 -17.19 -3.97 -4.01
C ALA A 306 -17.55 -2.47 -3.96
N MET A 307 -17.27 -1.74 -5.05
CA MET A 307 -17.66 -0.32 -5.15
C MET A 307 -19.18 -0.13 -5.06
N LEU A 308 -19.95 -0.97 -5.75
CA LEU A 308 -21.42 -0.92 -5.71
C LEU A 308 -21.98 -1.23 -4.32
N ALA A 309 -21.32 -2.10 -3.56
CA ALA A 309 -21.69 -2.44 -2.19
C ALA A 309 -21.25 -1.37 -1.17
N GLY A 310 -20.45 -0.36 -1.58
CA GLY A 310 -19.93 0.68 -0.70
C GLY A 310 -18.62 0.34 0.01
N VAL A 311 -17.94 -0.75 -0.38
CA VAL A 311 -16.61 -1.09 0.11
C VAL A 311 -15.59 -0.11 -0.48
N LYS A 312 -14.73 0.45 0.37
CA LYS A 312 -13.63 1.29 -0.08
C LYS A 312 -12.54 0.43 -0.71
N VAL A 313 -12.30 0.63 -2.00
CA VAL A 313 -11.20 -0.02 -2.74
C VAL A 313 -10.01 0.93 -2.74
N VAL A 314 -8.85 0.48 -2.26
CA VAL A 314 -7.64 1.29 -2.14
C VAL A 314 -6.49 0.73 -2.97
N ALA A 315 -5.59 1.61 -3.40
CA ALA A 315 -4.45 1.23 -4.21
C ALA A 315 -3.41 0.45 -3.38
N GLY A 316 -2.95 -0.65 -3.94
CA GLY A 316 -1.83 -1.46 -3.45
C GLY A 316 -1.32 -2.32 -4.59
N THR A 317 0.00 -2.46 -4.73
CA THR A 317 0.61 -3.00 -5.94
C THR A 317 1.11 -4.43 -5.84
N ASP A 318 1.43 -4.89 -4.62
CA ASP A 318 2.23 -6.08 -4.35
C ASP A 318 3.59 -6.04 -5.10
N ALA A 319 4.18 -4.83 -5.19
CA ALA A 319 5.52 -4.65 -5.74
C ALA A 319 6.52 -5.47 -4.94
N GLY A 320 7.60 -5.89 -5.61
CA GLY A 320 8.48 -6.94 -5.07
C GLY A 320 8.12 -8.33 -5.57
N GLY A 321 6.85 -8.57 -5.88
CA GLY A 321 6.43 -9.65 -6.77
C GLY A 321 6.69 -9.35 -8.25
N TRP A 322 6.89 -8.09 -8.59
CA TRP A 322 7.26 -7.52 -9.88
C TRP A 322 8.20 -6.32 -9.65
N GLU A 323 8.54 -5.53 -10.67
CA GLU A 323 9.48 -4.41 -10.55
C GLU A 323 8.95 -3.28 -9.66
N HIS A 324 9.81 -2.79 -8.76
CA HIS A 324 9.54 -1.57 -8.01
C HIS A 324 9.64 -0.31 -8.87
N GLY A 325 9.03 0.78 -8.39
CA GLY A 325 9.20 2.12 -8.95
C GLY A 325 8.24 2.47 -10.07
N ASN A 326 7.20 1.66 -10.32
CA ASN A 326 6.06 2.01 -11.16
C ASN A 326 4.73 1.70 -10.47
N ASN A 327 4.62 2.05 -9.17
CA ASN A 327 3.44 1.78 -8.35
C ASN A 327 2.17 2.44 -8.94
N ALA A 328 2.31 3.56 -9.67
CA ALA A 328 1.19 4.23 -10.36
C ALA A 328 0.54 3.41 -11.49
N LYS A 329 1.14 2.29 -11.91
CA LYS A 329 0.50 1.33 -12.82
C LYS A 329 -0.78 0.75 -12.23
N GLU A 330 -0.86 0.60 -10.93
CA GLU A 330 -2.08 0.15 -10.24
C GLU A 330 -3.26 1.08 -10.54
N LEU A 331 -3.05 2.39 -10.52
CA LEU A 331 -4.12 3.36 -10.78
C LEU A 331 -4.67 3.26 -12.20
N GLU A 332 -3.82 3.05 -13.19
CA GLU A 332 -4.25 2.80 -14.57
C GLU A 332 -5.10 1.51 -14.66
N LEU A 333 -4.68 0.45 -13.97
CA LEU A 333 -5.40 -0.82 -13.96
C LEU A 333 -6.73 -0.71 -13.21
N MET A 334 -6.81 0.06 -12.12
CA MET A 334 -8.05 0.36 -11.40
C MET A 334 -9.03 1.13 -12.29
N VAL A 335 -8.55 2.10 -13.08
CA VAL A 335 -9.38 2.80 -14.08
C VAL A 335 -9.84 1.84 -15.18
N ALA A 336 -8.96 0.98 -15.68
CA ALA A 336 -9.32 -0.06 -16.64
C ALA A 336 -10.34 -1.08 -16.11
N ALA A 337 -10.38 -1.28 -14.79
CA ALA A 337 -11.36 -2.11 -14.09
C ALA A 337 -12.71 -1.41 -13.86
N GLY A 338 -12.85 -0.12 -14.22
CA GLY A 338 -14.11 0.63 -14.17
C GLY A 338 -14.19 1.74 -13.13
N MET A 339 -13.12 2.04 -12.39
CA MET A 339 -13.06 3.24 -11.55
C MET A 339 -12.92 4.50 -12.41
N THR A 340 -13.49 5.60 -11.97
CA THR A 340 -13.14 6.89 -12.56
C THR A 340 -11.72 7.30 -12.15
N PRO A 341 -11.01 8.14 -12.92
CA PRO A 341 -9.70 8.65 -12.50
C PRO A 341 -9.71 9.30 -11.11
N MET A 342 -10.76 10.03 -10.76
CA MET A 342 -10.91 10.61 -9.42
C MET A 342 -11.01 9.53 -8.34
N GLN A 343 -11.79 8.47 -8.56
CA GLN A 343 -11.86 7.36 -7.60
C GLN A 343 -10.50 6.67 -7.43
N ALA A 344 -9.74 6.46 -8.50
CA ALA A 344 -8.40 5.88 -8.43
C ALA A 344 -7.42 6.78 -7.66
N LEU A 345 -7.51 8.11 -7.83
CA LEU A 345 -6.70 9.06 -7.05
C LEU A 345 -7.07 9.03 -5.55
N VAL A 346 -8.36 9.03 -5.23
CA VAL A 346 -8.82 8.93 -3.83
C VAL A 346 -8.40 7.59 -3.21
N ALA A 347 -8.43 6.51 -4.00
CA ALA A 347 -7.97 5.19 -3.59
C ALA A 347 -6.46 5.13 -3.27
N ALA A 348 -5.65 6.03 -3.86
CA ALA A 348 -4.21 6.14 -3.58
C ALA A 348 -3.86 7.32 -2.65
N THR A 349 -4.85 7.99 -2.08
CA THR A 349 -4.65 9.17 -1.22
C THR A 349 -5.54 9.11 0.02
N GLY A 350 -6.69 9.76 0.05
CA GLY A 350 -7.54 9.86 1.24
C GLY A 350 -8.03 8.50 1.77
N TRP A 351 -8.53 7.60 0.90
CA TRP A 351 -8.96 6.27 1.35
C TRP A 351 -7.77 5.38 1.75
N ALA A 352 -6.65 5.47 1.02
CA ALA A 352 -5.44 4.74 1.38
C ALA A 352 -4.91 5.18 2.76
N ALA A 353 -4.92 6.48 3.06
CA ALA A 353 -4.55 6.99 4.38
C ALA A 353 -5.44 6.39 5.48
N GLY A 354 -6.77 6.31 5.25
CA GLY A 354 -7.69 5.63 6.17
C GLY A 354 -7.39 4.14 6.34
N CYS A 355 -7.06 3.44 5.25
CA CYS A 355 -6.65 2.02 5.33
C CYS A 355 -5.39 1.82 6.20
N LEU A 356 -4.49 2.81 6.21
CA LEU A 356 -3.30 2.80 7.06
C LEU A 356 -3.56 3.34 8.47
N GLY A 357 -4.75 3.89 8.77
CA GLY A 357 -5.02 4.57 10.03
C GLY A 357 -4.24 5.89 10.19
N LEU A 358 -3.94 6.57 9.08
CA LEU A 358 -3.15 7.80 9.01
C LEU A 358 -3.93 9.00 8.46
N ASP A 359 -5.24 8.86 8.26
CA ASP A 359 -6.11 9.88 7.63
C ASP A 359 -6.22 11.19 8.41
N ASP A 360 -5.99 11.18 9.72
CA ASP A 360 -5.84 12.39 10.51
C ASP A 360 -4.58 13.20 10.16
N SER A 361 -3.59 12.56 9.52
CA SER A 361 -2.26 13.13 9.33
C SER A 361 -1.87 13.38 7.89
N ILE A 362 -2.30 12.52 6.95
CA ILE A 362 -1.92 12.53 5.53
C ILE A 362 -3.10 12.17 4.63
N GLY A 363 -2.86 12.05 3.33
CA GLY A 363 -3.79 11.54 2.33
C GLY A 363 -4.68 12.59 1.68
N THR A 364 -4.87 13.75 2.32
CA THR A 364 -5.60 14.88 1.74
C THR A 364 -4.88 16.20 1.97
N VAL A 365 -5.11 17.17 1.07
CA VAL A 365 -4.58 18.55 1.22
C VAL A 365 -5.54 19.36 2.06
N GLU A 366 -5.40 19.24 3.38
CA GLU A 366 -6.25 19.92 4.36
C GLU A 366 -5.41 20.60 5.44
N THR A 367 -5.93 21.72 5.98
CA THR A 367 -5.28 22.45 7.08
C THR A 367 -5.05 21.54 8.29
N GLY A 368 -3.82 21.56 8.82
CA GLY A 368 -3.38 20.77 9.97
C GLY A 368 -2.67 19.47 9.60
N LYS A 369 -2.91 18.90 8.41
CA LYS A 369 -2.26 17.69 7.95
C LYS A 369 -0.80 17.95 7.54
N SER A 370 -0.02 16.88 7.47
CA SER A 370 1.34 16.90 6.98
C SER A 370 1.37 17.36 5.52
N ALA A 371 2.34 18.17 5.16
CA ALA A 371 2.53 18.58 3.78
C ALA A 371 3.27 17.47 3.02
N ASP A 372 2.54 16.41 2.71
CA ASP A 372 2.91 15.35 1.80
C ASP A 372 2.26 15.69 0.46
N LEU A 373 3.01 16.28 -0.48
CA LEU A 373 2.50 16.88 -1.70
C LEU A 373 3.33 16.44 -2.91
N ILE A 374 2.67 16.29 -4.05
CA ILE A 374 3.34 16.14 -5.34
C ILE A 374 2.83 17.17 -6.34
N VAL A 375 3.72 17.63 -7.23
CA VAL A 375 3.37 18.48 -8.37
C VAL A 375 3.62 17.68 -9.64
N VAL A 376 2.60 17.61 -10.50
CA VAL A 376 2.59 16.80 -11.72
C VAL A 376 2.39 17.68 -12.94
N ASP A 377 3.21 17.44 -13.98
CA ASP A 377 3.05 18.05 -15.29
C ASP A 377 2.05 17.23 -16.13
N GLY A 378 0.79 17.64 -16.07
CA GLY A 378 -0.33 16.99 -16.71
C GLY A 378 -1.58 16.98 -15.83
N ASP A 379 -2.67 16.47 -16.38
CA ASP A 379 -3.96 16.31 -15.71
C ASP A 379 -4.26 14.81 -15.51
N PRO A 380 -4.07 14.25 -14.30
CA PRO A 380 -4.34 12.85 -14.04
C PRO A 380 -5.82 12.48 -14.06
N LEU A 381 -6.74 13.45 -14.13
CA LEU A 381 -8.16 13.19 -14.34
C LEU A 381 -8.49 12.98 -15.80
N ALA A 382 -7.72 13.58 -16.73
CA ALA A 382 -7.84 13.34 -18.15
C ALA A 382 -7.08 12.08 -18.60
N ASP A 383 -5.90 11.85 -18.01
CA ASP A 383 -5.05 10.69 -18.27
C ASP A 383 -4.29 10.29 -17.00
N ILE A 384 -4.77 9.26 -16.33
CA ILE A 384 -4.17 8.78 -15.08
C ILE A 384 -2.73 8.25 -15.28
N SER A 385 -2.37 7.83 -16.51
CA SER A 385 -1.06 7.27 -16.83
C SER A 385 0.09 8.29 -16.75
N VAL A 386 -0.23 9.60 -16.71
CA VAL A 386 0.78 10.66 -16.51
C VAL A 386 1.57 10.46 -15.19
N LEU A 387 0.98 9.81 -14.19
CA LEU A 387 1.61 9.49 -12.92
C LEU A 387 2.70 8.41 -13.01
N GLN A 388 2.75 7.64 -14.11
CA GLN A 388 3.80 6.64 -14.34
C GLN A 388 5.07 7.24 -14.96
N ASP A 389 4.98 8.42 -15.58
CA ASP A 389 6.14 9.11 -16.13
C ASP A 389 6.86 9.90 -15.05
N LYS A 390 7.97 9.35 -14.57
CA LYS A 390 8.82 9.97 -13.52
C LYS A 390 9.31 11.38 -13.89
N ASN A 391 9.37 11.74 -15.19
CA ASN A 391 9.76 13.08 -15.63
C ASN A 391 8.62 14.10 -15.43
N ARG A 392 7.38 13.65 -15.43
CA ARG A 392 6.21 14.47 -15.15
C ARG A 392 5.97 14.72 -13.66
N ILE A 393 6.62 13.97 -12.78
CA ILE A 393 6.66 14.28 -11.34
C ILE A 393 7.69 15.41 -11.17
N ARG A 394 7.20 16.64 -11.02
CA ARG A 394 8.02 17.86 -11.00
C ARG A 394 8.49 18.22 -9.59
N LEU A 395 7.71 17.86 -8.56
CA LEU A 395 8.10 18.07 -7.16
C LEU A 395 7.52 16.95 -6.29
N VAL A 396 8.31 16.53 -5.30
CA VAL A 396 7.87 15.64 -4.23
C VAL A 396 8.24 16.25 -2.89
N MET A 397 7.24 16.45 -2.04
CA MET A 397 7.38 16.91 -0.67
C MET A 397 6.79 15.85 0.27
N LYS A 398 7.51 15.54 1.34
CA LYS A 398 7.06 14.69 2.45
C LYS A 398 7.39 15.37 3.77
N ASP A 399 6.42 15.43 4.69
CA ASP A 399 6.57 16.11 5.98
C ASP A 399 7.05 17.58 5.84
N GLY A 400 6.65 18.24 4.74
CA GLY A 400 7.07 19.62 4.44
C GLY A 400 8.50 19.78 3.93
N GLN A 401 9.24 18.69 3.79
CA GLN A 401 10.59 18.67 3.20
C GLN A 401 10.51 18.30 1.72
N VAL A 402 11.17 19.06 0.86
CA VAL A 402 11.28 18.77 -0.57
C VAL A 402 12.38 17.74 -0.81
N TYR A 403 12.03 16.66 -1.50
CA TYR A 403 12.94 15.57 -1.89
C TYR A 403 13.25 15.57 -3.39
N LEU A 404 12.32 16.07 -4.20
CA LEU A 404 12.49 16.28 -5.63
C LEU A 404 12.02 17.69 -5.99
N ASP A 405 12.84 18.44 -6.72
CA ASP A 405 12.46 19.72 -7.34
C ASP A 405 13.00 19.80 -8.77
N ARG A 406 12.10 19.74 -9.73
CA ARG A 406 12.36 19.89 -11.17
C ARG A 406 11.58 21.07 -11.75
N LEU A 407 11.03 21.95 -10.91
CA LEU A 407 10.23 23.11 -11.36
C LEU A 407 11.12 24.22 -11.93
N SER A 408 12.38 24.30 -11.48
CA SER A 408 13.34 25.32 -11.87
C SER A 408 14.27 24.90 -13.03
N SER A 409 13.99 23.77 -13.69
CA SER A 409 14.89 23.16 -14.69
C SER A 409 14.53 23.48 -16.16
N ASP A 410 13.61 24.45 -16.43
CA ASP A 410 13.22 24.89 -17.77
C ASP A 410 13.51 26.36 -18.02
#